data_0ab4b9d9db313ab86273f1d17fbdea29
#
_entry.id   0ab4b9d9db313ab86273f1d17fbdea29
#
_cell.length_a   1.000
_cell.length_b   1.000
_cell.length_c   1.000
_cell.angle_alpha   90.00
_cell.angle_beta   90.00
_cell.angle_gamma   90.00
#
_symmetry.space_group_name_H-M   'P 1'
#
loop_
_entity.id
_entity.type
_entity.pdbx_description
1 polymer ?
#
loop_
_entity_poly.entity_id
_entity_poly.type
_entity_poly.pdbx_seq_one_letter_code
_entity_poly.pdbx_strand_id
1 'polypeptide(L)'
;VAANSDILFEQPDFCERLFEIYDRKPYAILGADVVDATRTQHFNPVAEKRSYTLNYMRKQILSSWIRAMSYRMSRLLLGKKNGGDLSRSTGATREVDGEAVAADSRVGEEREGVLLHGCCLVFSRDFFKVYDGFWEGTFLYAEEEILYYLAAKSGLRMLYSPEVICIHKEAVTTRKLYSDVCDAKIFYYTQITKSYRAFLGLMKKYEK
;
A
#
# COMPACT_ATOMS: atom_id res chain seq x y z
N VAL A 1 -8.12 13.86 4.33
CA VAL A 1 -6.84 13.21 4.10
C VAL A 1 -6.72 12.02 5.07
N ALA A 2 -6.34 10.86 4.55
CA ALA A 2 -5.92 9.71 5.35
C ALA A 2 -4.40 9.57 5.20
N ALA A 3 -3.68 9.68 6.30
CA ALA A 3 -2.22 9.61 6.30
C ALA A 3 -1.71 8.83 7.51
N ASN A 4 -0.58 8.15 7.32
CA ASN A 4 0.14 7.50 8.41
C ASN A 4 0.70 8.56 9.38
N SER A 5 0.92 8.16 10.62
CA SER A 5 1.43 9.06 11.68
C SER A 5 2.87 9.55 11.45
N ASP A 6 3.58 8.96 10.49
CA ASP A 6 4.96 9.28 10.11
C ASP A 6 5.05 10.06 8.78
N ILE A 7 3.93 10.61 8.30
CA ILE A 7 3.88 11.52 7.16
C ILE A 7 4.08 12.97 7.62
N LEU A 8 4.91 13.70 6.89
CA LEU A 8 5.10 15.14 7.04
C LEU A 8 4.60 15.89 5.81
N PHE A 9 3.84 16.95 6.06
CA PHE A 9 3.36 17.91 5.06
C PHE A 9 4.21 19.18 5.18
N GLU A 10 5.27 19.27 4.39
CA GLU A 10 6.17 20.45 4.40
C GLU A 10 5.80 21.49 3.33
N GLN A 11 4.92 21.14 2.38
CA GLN A 11 4.49 22.00 1.31
C GLN A 11 3.44 22.99 1.83
N PRO A 12 3.73 24.32 1.86
CA PRO A 12 2.83 25.31 2.48
C PRO A 12 1.48 25.40 1.78
N ASP A 13 1.47 25.28 0.44
CA ASP A 13 0.30 25.37 -0.43
C ASP A 13 -0.36 23.99 -0.73
N PHE A 14 -0.07 22.98 0.09
CA PHE A 14 -0.57 21.62 -0.11
C PHE A 14 -2.09 21.57 -0.27
N CYS A 15 -2.84 22.24 0.61
CA CYS A 15 -4.31 22.23 0.55
C CYS A 15 -4.83 23.01 -0.66
N GLU A 16 -4.22 24.13 -1.02
CA GLU A 16 -4.61 24.95 -2.16
C GLU A 16 -4.46 24.16 -3.46
N ARG A 17 -3.33 23.47 -3.62
CA ARG A 17 -3.07 22.60 -4.78
C ARG A 17 -4.07 21.46 -4.91
N LEU A 18 -4.54 20.89 -3.79
CA LEU A 18 -5.57 19.86 -3.85
C LEU A 18 -6.86 20.36 -4.53
N PHE A 19 -7.26 21.59 -4.24
CA PHE A 19 -8.44 22.21 -4.87
C PHE A 19 -8.17 22.56 -6.33
N GLU A 20 -7.01 23.13 -6.67
CA GLU A 20 -6.61 23.43 -8.05
C GLU A 20 -6.59 22.19 -8.92
N ILE A 21 -6.02 21.07 -8.40
CA ILE A 21 -6.02 19.78 -9.09
C ILE A 21 -7.45 19.28 -9.27
N TYR A 22 -8.29 19.37 -8.22
CA TYR A 22 -9.68 18.92 -8.30
C TYR A 22 -10.48 19.72 -9.31
N ASP A 23 -10.33 21.05 -9.36
CA ASP A 23 -11.03 21.92 -10.30
C ASP A 23 -10.61 21.64 -11.75
N ARG A 24 -9.33 21.38 -11.99
CA ARG A 24 -8.80 21.02 -13.31
C ARG A 24 -9.17 19.60 -13.72
N LYS A 25 -9.12 18.67 -12.78
CA LYS A 25 -9.30 17.24 -13.02
C LYS A 25 -9.96 16.57 -11.80
N PRO A 26 -11.29 16.57 -11.71
CA PRO A 26 -11.99 15.98 -10.58
C PRO A 26 -11.57 14.54 -10.32
N TYR A 27 -11.20 14.24 -9.10
CA TYR A 27 -10.81 12.91 -8.64
C TYR A 27 -11.68 12.46 -7.46
N ALA A 28 -11.82 11.16 -7.29
CA ALA A 28 -12.39 10.59 -6.06
C ALA A 28 -11.31 10.32 -5.02
N ILE A 29 -10.15 9.83 -5.47
CA ILE A 29 -8.98 9.50 -4.64
C ILE A 29 -7.74 10.08 -5.31
N LEU A 30 -6.95 10.83 -4.56
CA LEU A 30 -5.67 11.35 -5.03
C LEU A 30 -4.54 10.84 -4.13
N GLY A 31 -3.48 10.35 -4.76
CA GLY A 31 -2.21 10.04 -4.14
C GLY A 31 -1.20 11.15 -4.40
N ALA A 32 -0.65 11.69 -3.32
CA ALA A 32 0.47 12.63 -3.40
C ALA A 32 1.76 11.93 -3.85
N ASP A 33 2.74 12.69 -4.31
CA ASP A 33 4.10 12.20 -4.43
C ASP A 33 4.69 12.03 -3.04
N VAL A 34 4.73 10.79 -2.59
CA VAL A 34 5.27 10.44 -1.29
C VAL A 34 6.74 10.10 -1.46
N VAL A 35 7.61 10.88 -0.82
CA VAL A 35 9.06 10.72 -0.90
C VAL A 35 9.66 10.33 0.45
N ASP A 36 10.85 9.74 0.42
CA ASP A 36 11.65 9.54 1.63
C ASP A 36 12.23 10.86 2.15
N ALA A 37 12.80 10.86 3.37
CA ALA A 37 13.38 12.05 3.96
C ALA A 37 14.54 12.67 3.14
N THR A 38 15.19 11.89 2.29
CA THR A 38 16.26 12.34 1.38
C THR A 38 15.74 12.81 0.03
N ARG A 39 14.43 12.64 -0.24
CA ARG A 39 13.76 12.92 -1.52
C ARG A 39 14.39 12.18 -2.71
N THR A 40 15.01 11.03 -2.46
CA THR A 40 15.62 10.21 -3.51
C THR A 40 14.74 9.05 -3.92
N GLN A 41 13.75 8.68 -3.12
CA GLN A 41 12.84 7.58 -3.36
C GLN A 41 11.41 8.09 -3.42
N HIS A 42 10.67 7.63 -4.42
CA HIS A 42 9.25 7.89 -4.61
C HIS A 42 8.47 6.61 -4.33
N PHE A 43 7.44 6.71 -3.50
CA PHE A 43 6.58 5.58 -3.12
C PHE A 43 5.29 5.51 -3.93
N ASN A 44 4.91 6.61 -4.58
CA ASN A 44 3.75 6.69 -5.45
C ASN A 44 4.14 6.97 -6.91
N PRO A 45 3.39 6.40 -7.85
CA PRO A 45 2.42 5.33 -7.68
C PRO A 45 3.11 3.98 -7.43
N VAL A 46 2.43 3.08 -6.71
CA VAL A 46 2.97 1.73 -6.41
C VAL A 46 3.06 0.89 -7.67
N ALA A 47 2.06 0.98 -8.52
CA ALA A 47 2.02 0.23 -9.78
C ALA A 47 1.08 0.88 -10.79
N GLU A 48 1.31 0.57 -12.05
CA GLU A 48 0.40 0.86 -13.15
C GLU A 48 -0.92 0.08 -13.01
N LYS A 49 -1.82 0.23 -13.97
CA LYS A 49 -3.12 -0.46 -13.98
C LYS A 49 -2.97 -1.94 -13.68
N ARG A 50 -3.60 -2.39 -12.62
CA ARG A 50 -3.67 -3.81 -12.25
C ARG A 50 -5.05 -4.38 -12.54
N SER A 51 -5.07 -5.62 -13.02
CA SER A 51 -6.30 -6.39 -13.16
C SER A 51 -6.33 -7.47 -12.09
N TYR A 52 -7.25 -7.35 -11.16
CA TYR A 52 -7.49 -8.38 -10.15
C TYR A 52 -8.51 -9.39 -10.66
N THR A 53 -8.07 -10.65 -10.82
CA THR A 53 -8.95 -11.77 -11.17
C THR A 53 -9.06 -12.75 -10.00
N LEU A 54 -10.12 -13.56 -9.94
CA LEU A 54 -10.28 -14.57 -8.91
C LEU A 54 -9.10 -15.57 -8.91
N ASN A 55 -8.55 -15.90 -10.07
CA ASN A 55 -7.41 -16.81 -10.19
C ASN A 55 -6.13 -16.15 -9.68
N TYR A 56 -5.90 -14.85 -9.96
CA TYR A 56 -4.80 -14.11 -9.40
C TYR A 56 -4.86 -14.13 -7.87
N MET A 57 -6.01 -13.81 -7.28
CA MET A 57 -6.16 -13.79 -5.81
C MET A 57 -5.97 -15.17 -5.19
N ARG A 58 -6.44 -16.25 -5.82
CA ARG A 58 -6.18 -17.63 -5.34
C ARG A 58 -4.68 -17.94 -5.32
N LYS A 59 -3.93 -17.53 -6.35
CA LYS A 59 -2.46 -17.69 -6.40
C LYS A 59 -1.77 -16.88 -5.30
N GLN A 60 -2.19 -15.64 -5.04
CA GLN A 60 -1.63 -14.81 -3.98
C GLN A 60 -1.90 -15.41 -2.58
N ILE A 61 -3.11 -15.93 -2.34
CA ILE A 61 -3.46 -16.62 -1.10
C ILE A 61 -2.55 -17.85 -0.90
N LEU A 62 -2.37 -18.68 -1.92
CA LEU A 62 -1.53 -19.87 -1.83
C LEU A 62 -0.05 -19.49 -1.59
N SER A 63 0.47 -18.54 -2.35
CA SER A 63 1.85 -18.08 -2.24
C SER A 63 2.14 -17.51 -0.84
N SER A 64 1.29 -16.62 -0.35
CA SER A 64 1.46 -16.02 0.98
C SER A 64 1.33 -17.07 2.10
N TRP A 65 0.42 -18.03 1.96
CA TRP A 65 0.28 -19.11 2.91
C TRP A 65 1.53 -20.01 2.94
N ILE A 66 2.06 -20.42 1.78
CA ILE A 66 3.29 -21.21 1.68
C ILE A 66 4.46 -20.47 2.35
N ARG A 67 4.61 -19.17 2.09
CA ARG A 67 5.65 -18.33 2.70
C ARG A 67 5.50 -18.28 4.23
N ALA A 68 4.28 -18.10 4.75
CA ALA A 68 4.01 -18.15 6.18
C ALA A 68 4.44 -19.49 6.80
N MET A 69 4.11 -20.60 6.12
CA MET A 69 4.48 -21.95 6.58
C MET A 69 5.99 -22.20 6.53
N SER A 70 6.66 -21.74 5.48
CA SER A 70 8.11 -21.90 5.35
C SER A 70 8.86 -21.15 6.47
N TYR A 71 8.47 -19.91 6.80
CA TYR A 71 9.04 -19.18 7.94
C TYR A 71 8.75 -19.85 9.30
N ARG A 72 7.54 -20.42 9.48
CA ARG A 72 7.21 -21.20 10.69
C ARG A 72 8.08 -22.45 10.82
N MET A 73 8.29 -23.18 9.72
CA MET A 73 9.18 -24.35 9.71
C MET A 73 10.62 -23.96 10.00
N SER A 74 11.14 -22.91 9.37
CA SER A 74 12.47 -22.39 9.68
C SER A 74 12.61 -22.00 11.14
N ARG A 75 11.56 -21.41 11.73
CA ARG A 75 11.52 -21.05 13.14
C ARG A 75 11.60 -22.27 14.07
N LEU A 76 10.88 -23.35 13.72
CA LEU A 76 10.90 -24.61 14.48
C LEU A 76 12.25 -25.33 14.38
N LEU A 77 12.86 -25.36 13.19
CA LEU A 77 14.10 -26.09 12.94
C LEU A 77 15.36 -25.36 13.44
N LEU A 78 15.39 -24.04 13.28
CA LEU A 78 16.59 -23.23 13.56
C LEU A 78 16.57 -22.56 14.94
N GLY A 79 15.45 -22.63 15.65
CA GLY A 79 15.27 -21.96 16.94
C GLY A 79 15.33 -20.41 16.81
N LYS A 80 15.28 -19.74 17.95
CA LYS A 80 15.42 -18.28 18.02
C LYS A 80 16.90 -17.91 17.90
N LYS A 81 17.37 -17.51 16.73
CA LYS A 81 18.67 -16.87 16.60
C LYS A 81 18.62 -15.53 17.35
N ASN A 82 19.35 -15.43 18.45
CA ASN A 82 19.53 -14.18 19.17
C ASN A 82 20.06 -13.10 18.22
N GLY A 83 19.30 -12.03 18.09
CA GLY A 83 19.73 -10.71 17.65
C GLY A 83 20.80 -10.63 16.57
N GLY A 84 20.51 -11.04 15.35
CA GLY A 84 21.27 -10.57 14.20
C GLY A 84 20.92 -9.09 13.97
N ASP A 85 21.95 -8.26 13.92
CA ASP A 85 21.87 -6.81 13.76
C ASP A 85 20.90 -6.42 12.62
N LEU A 86 19.75 -5.88 12.99
CA LEU A 86 18.72 -5.37 12.04
C LEU A 86 19.24 -4.18 11.21
N SER A 87 20.42 -3.60 11.61
CA SER A 87 21.00 -2.43 10.94
C SER A 87 21.47 -2.72 9.51
N ARG A 88 21.72 -4.00 9.17
CA ARG A 88 22.18 -4.41 7.84
C ARG A 88 21.06 -4.81 6.84
N SER A 89 19.81 -4.88 7.26
CA SER A 89 18.70 -5.23 6.37
C SER A 89 17.79 -4.05 6.06
N THR A 90 18.38 -2.92 5.66
CA THR A 90 17.60 -1.78 5.08
C THR A 90 16.82 -2.17 3.82
N GLY A 91 17.03 -3.38 3.29
CA GLY A 91 16.23 -3.96 2.20
C GLY A 91 15.07 -4.85 2.63
N ALA A 92 14.95 -5.23 3.92
CA ALA A 92 13.99 -6.27 4.33
C ALA A 92 12.52 -5.83 4.29
N THR A 93 12.24 -4.54 4.40
CA THR A 93 10.89 -3.99 4.21
C THR A 93 10.49 -3.96 2.75
N ARG A 94 11.42 -3.79 1.82
CA ARG A 94 11.17 -3.82 0.37
C ARG A 94 10.91 -5.22 -0.17
N GLU A 95 11.53 -6.27 0.39
CA GLU A 95 11.24 -7.66 0.00
C GLU A 95 9.90 -8.16 0.53
N VAL A 96 9.30 -7.47 1.52
CA VAL A 96 7.99 -7.86 2.06
C VAL A 96 6.89 -7.54 1.04
N ASP A 97 7.01 -6.46 0.28
CA ASP A 97 6.01 -6.04 -0.70
C ASP A 97 6.24 -6.58 -2.13
N GLY A 98 7.24 -7.42 -2.33
CA GLY A 98 7.35 -8.31 -3.50
C GLY A 98 7.56 -7.68 -4.87
N GLU A 99 7.65 -6.37 -5.00
CA GLU A 99 8.09 -5.68 -6.21
C GLU A 99 8.88 -4.43 -5.80
N ALA A 100 10.21 -4.46 -6.04
CA ALA A 100 10.94 -3.21 -6.16
C ALA A 100 10.23 -2.41 -7.25
N VAL A 101 9.62 -1.28 -6.88
CA VAL A 101 9.21 -0.29 -7.88
C VAL A 101 10.52 0.09 -8.57
N ALA A 102 10.77 -0.47 -9.75
CA ALA A 102 11.84 -0.01 -10.61
C ALA A 102 11.68 1.51 -10.67
N ALA A 103 12.78 2.25 -10.50
CA ALA A 103 12.77 3.69 -10.64
C ALA A 103 12.11 4.01 -11.98
N ASP A 104 10.81 4.37 -11.91
CA ASP A 104 10.01 4.61 -13.11
C ASP A 104 10.53 5.92 -13.68
N SER A 105 10.96 5.89 -14.94
CA SER A 105 11.40 7.06 -15.69
C SER A 105 10.33 8.17 -15.81
N ARG A 106 9.11 7.90 -15.33
CA ARG A 106 7.95 8.80 -15.35
C ARG A 106 7.62 9.42 -13.97
N VAL A 107 8.58 9.44 -13.06
CA VAL A 107 8.48 10.22 -11.83
C VAL A 107 8.27 11.69 -12.22
N GLY A 108 7.21 12.32 -11.70
CA GLY A 108 6.88 13.71 -12.01
C GLY A 108 5.75 13.88 -13.02
N GLU A 109 5.18 12.83 -13.61
CA GLU A 109 4.01 12.90 -14.48
C GLU A 109 2.73 12.51 -13.73
N GLU A 110 1.65 13.28 -13.95
CA GLU A 110 0.32 12.95 -13.43
C GLU A 110 -0.21 11.67 -14.09
N ARG A 111 -0.79 10.76 -13.30
CA ARG A 111 -1.29 9.46 -13.79
C ARG A 111 -2.64 9.08 -13.22
N GLU A 112 -3.48 8.48 -14.06
CA GLU A 112 -4.82 8.00 -13.69
C GLU A 112 -4.92 6.48 -13.65
N GLY A 113 -5.78 6.00 -12.75
CA GLY A 113 -6.10 4.59 -12.64
C GLY A 113 -4.92 3.74 -12.24
N VAL A 114 -3.99 4.31 -11.49
CA VAL A 114 -2.80 3.67 -10.94
C VAL A 114 -3.05 3.21 -9.51
N LEU A 115 -2.34 2.19 -9.07
CA LEU A 115 -2.38 1.76 -7.67
C LEU A 115 -1.57 2.74 -6.83
N LEU A 116 -2.24 3.35 -5.85
CA LEU A 116 -1.66 4.35 -4.95
C LEU A 116 -1.18 3.70 -3.65
N HIS A 117 -0.14 4.26 -3.06
CA HIS A 117 0.36 3.88 -1.74
C HIS A 117 -0.54 4.42 -0.64
N GLY A 118 -0.92 3.58 0.32
CA GLY A 118 -1.86 3.92 1.38
C GLY A 118 -1.34 4.87 2.46
N CYS A 119 -0.04 5.19 2.45
CA CYS A 119 0.54 6.03 3.49
C CYS A 119 0.04 7.49 3.47
N CYS A 120 -0.41 8.00 2.31
CA CYS A 120 -1.05 9.30 2.18
C CYS A 120 -2.03 9.30 1.01
N LEU A 121 -3.32 9.34 1.31
CA LEU A 121 -4.41 9.40 0.35
C LEU A 121 -5.36 10.56 0.66
N VAL A 122 -5.77 11.27 -0.37
CA VAL A 122 -6.74 12.35 -0.28
C VAL A 122 -8.05 11.89 -0.93
N PHE A 123 -9.13 11.97 -0.17
CA PHE A 123 -10.47 11.61 -0.63
C PHE A 123 -11.29 12.88 -0.88
N SER A 124 -11.86 12.99 -2.06
CA SER A 124 -12.79 14.07 -2.38
C SER A 124 -14.22 13.70 -1.95
N ARG A 125 -15.12 14.68 -2.05
CA ARG A 125 -16.56 14.46 -1.85
C ARG A 125 -17.14 13.39 -2.80
N ASP A 126 -16.55 13.18 -3.98
CA ASP A 126 -17.04 12.19 -4.94
C ASP A 126 -16.84 10.76 -4.47
N PHE A 127 -15.78 10.51 -3.72
CA PHE A 127 -15.58 9.23 -3.04
C PHE A 127 -16.70 8.95 -2.04
N PHE A 128 -17.03 9.93 -1.20
CA PHE A 128 -18.02 9.80 -0.13
C PHE A 128 -19.48 9.77 -0.62
N LYS A 129 -19.74 9.99 -1.92
CA LYS A 129 -21.04 9.71 -2.53
C LYS A 129 -21.29 8.20 -2.74
N VAL A 130 -20.22 7.40 -2.72
CA VAL A 130 -20.27 5.96 -3.05
C VAL A 130 -19.84 5.09 -1.85
N TYR A 131 -18.86 5.53 -1.09
CA TYR A 131 -18.29 4.81 0.04
C TYR A 131 -18.13 5.71 1.26
N ASP A 132 -18.38 5.18 2.46
CA ASP A 132 -18.22 5.91 3.72
C ASP A 132 -16.76 5.92 4.22
N GLY A 133 -15.88 5.10 3.64
CA GLY A 133 -14.48 4.96 4.04
C GLY A 133 -13.81 3.75 3.40
N PHE A 134 -12.71 3.31 4.01
CA PHE A 134 -12.08 2.05 3.62
C PHE A 134 -13.01 0.87 3.91
N TRP A 135 -12.89 -0.18 3.09
CA TRP A 135 -13.63 -1.40 3.33
C TRP A 135 -13.16 -2.10 4.62
N GLU A 136 -14.10 -2.34 5.54
CA GLU A 136 -13.82 -2.85 6.89
C GLU A 136 -13.52 -4.35 6.95
N GLY A 137 -13.53 -5.06 5.84
CA GLY A 137 -13.35 -6.51 5.81
C GLY A 137 -11.91 -6.99 5.99
N THR A 138 -10.93 -6.09 6.14
CA THR A 138 -9.54 -6.40 6.43
C THR A 138 -9.11 -5.72 7.74
N PHE A 139 -8.15 -6.35 8.43
CA PHE A 139 -7.54 -5.76 9.62
C PHE A 139 -6.21 -5.06 9.27
N LEU A 140 -5.44 -5.64 8.34
CA LEU A 140 -4.11 -5.14 8.00
C LEU A 140 -3.67 -5.72 6.65
N TYR A 141 -3.06 -4.88 5.82
CA TYR A 141 -2.57 -5.15 4.45
C TYR A 141 -3.68 -5.37 3.41
N ALA A 142 -3.36 -5.06 2.16
CA ALA A 142 -4.21 -5.10 0.97
C ALA A 142 -5.32 -4.02 0.93
N GLU A 143 -5.31 -3.05 1.83
CA GLU A 143 -6.28 -1.96 1.84
C GLU A 143 -6.24 -1.16 0.54
N GLU A 144 -5.04 -0.84 0.04
CA GLU A 144 -4.84 -0.10 -1.20
C GLU A 144 -5.31 -0.87 -2.43
N GLU A 145 -5.03 -2.18 -2.46
CA GLU A 145 -5.45 -3.06 -3.56
C GLU A 145 -6.97 -3.19 -3.61
N ILE A 146 -7.62 -3.30 -2.43
CA ILE A 146 -9.08 -3.36 -2.31
C ILE A 146 -9.70 -2.02 -2.69
N LEU A 147 -9.13 -0.91 -2.20
CA LEU A 147 -9.58 0.43 -2.56
C LEU A 147 -9.49 0.66 -4.07
N TYR A 148 -8.37 0.28 -4.67
CA TYR A 148 -8.19 0.34 -6.13
C TYR A 148 -9.24 -0.49 -6.87
N TYR A 149 -9.47 -1.73 -6.45
CA TYR A 149 -10.48 -2.60 -7.07
C TYR A 149 -11.89 -2.00 -6.97
N LEU A 150 -12.27 -1.51 -5.78
CA LEU A 150 -13.58 -0.91 -5.55
C LEU A 150 -13.76 0.38 -6.36
N ALA A 151 -12.74 1.25 -6.38
CA ALA A 151 -12.76 2.47 -7.18
C ALA A 151 -12.94 2.15 -8.68
N ALA A 152 -12.20 1.17 -9.21
CA ALA A 152 -12.34 0.74 -10.59
C ALA A 152 -13.73 0.17 -10.90
N LYS A 153 -14.32 -0.62 -9.99
CA LYS A 153 -15.68 -1.18 -10.16
C LYS A 153 -16.78 -0.12 -10.12
N SER A 154 -16.58 0.96 -9.39
CA SER A 154 -17.54 2.06 -9.24
C SER A 154 -17.28 3.23 -10.19
N GLY A 155 -16.30 3.11 -11.10
CA GLY A 155 -15.95 4.19 -12.02
C GLY A 155 -15.37 5.42 -11.34
N LEU A 156 -14.86 5.29 -10.12
CA LEU A 156 -14.24 6.37 -9.38
C LEU A 156 -12.82 6.63 -9.88
N ARG A 157 -12.50 7.90 -10.13
CA ARG A 157 -11.17 8.29 -10.61
C ARG A 157 -10.16 8.28 -9.46
N MET A 158 -9.12 7.44 -9.62
CA MET A 158 -7.91 7.49 -8.82
C MET A 158 -6.84 8.26 -9.60
N LEU A 159 -6.24 9.25 -8.97
CA LEU A 159 -5.27 10.16 -9.58
C LEU A 159 -3.99 10.19 -8.74
N TYR A 160 -2.84 10.00 -9.35
CA TYR A 160 -1.54 10.38 -8.80
C TYR A 160 -1.19 11.76 -9.31
N SER A 161 -0.77 12.67 -8.43
CA SER A 161 -0.25 13.97 -8.83
C SER A 161 1.08 14.28 -8.15
N PRO A 162 2.12 14.61 -8.94
CA PRO A 162 3.41 15.04 -8.40
C PRO A 162 3.39 16.48 -7.88
N GLU A 163 2.31 17.23 -8.08
CA GLU A 163 2.17 18.62 -7.65
C GLU A 163 1.97 18.75 -6.13
N VAL A 164 1.52 17.67 -5.47
CA VAL A 164 1.39 17.60 -4.02
C VAL A 164 2.38 16.58 -3.47
N ILE A 165 3.23 17.04 -2.57
CA ILE A 165 4.37 16.27 -2.05
C ILE A 165 4.20 16.09 -0.55
N CYS A 166 4.48 14.88 -0.06
CA CYS A 166 4.62 14.62 1.36
C CYS A 166 5.82 13.71 1.62
N ILE A 167 6.39 13.83 2.83
CA ILE A 167 7.58 13.06 3.23
C ILE A 167 7.16 11.93 4.16
N HIS A 168 7.60 10.72 3.85
CA HIS A 168 7.43 9.55 4.69
C HIS A 168 8.70 9.28 5.49
N LYS A 169 8.62 9.44 6.80
CA LYS A 169 9.74 9.19 7.74
C LYS A 169 9.97 7.71 8.00
N GLU A 170 10.04 6.90 7.00
CA GLU A 170 10.15 5.44 6.99
C GLU A 170 10.28 4.69 8.33
N ALA A 171 9.44 3.63 8.48
CA ALA A 171 9.70 2.42 9.27
C ALA A 171 9.95 2.54 10.77
N VAL A 172 9.45 3.57 11.45
CA VAL A 172 9.62 3.65 12.91
C VAL A 172 8.74 2.64 13.63
N THR A 173 7.55 2.32 13.10
CA THR A 173 6.55 1.53 13.81
C THR A 173 6.79 0.02 13.70
N THR A 174 7.06 -0.50 12.50
CA THR A 174 7.19 -1.95 12.27
C THR A 174 8.48 -2.52 12.88
N ARG A 175 9.57 -1.73 12.87
CA ARG A 175 10.85 -2.13 13.50
C ARG A 175 10.77 -2.25 15.03
N LYS A 176 9.87 -1.52 15.66
CA LYS A 176 9.68 -1.57 17.13
C LYS A 176 8.86 -2.76 17.61
N LEU A 177 8.01 -3.33 16.75
CA LEU A 177 7.09 -4.41 17.12
C LEU A 177 7.73 -5.79 17.12
N TYR A 178 8.73 -6.03 16.29
CA TYR A 178 9.36 -7.33 16.14
C TYR A 178 10.88 -7.22 16.26
N SER A 179 11.45 -7.88 17.26
CA SER A 179 12.90 -8.02 17.43
C SER A 179 13.54 -9.06 16.52
N ASP A 180 12.71 -9.89 15.87
CA ASP A 180 13.15 -11.02 15.02
C ASP A 180 12.48 -10.91 13.65
N VAL A 181 13.30 -10.94 12.59
CA VAL A 181 12.85 -10.83 11.20
C VAL A 181 11.92 -11.99 10.81
N CYS A 182 12.18 -13.20 11.33
CA CYS A 182 11.36 -14.38 11.04
C CYS A 182 9.94 -14.19 11.62
N ASP A 183 9.83 -13.70 12.86
CA ASP A 183 8.53 -13.44 13.50
C ASP A 183 7.75 -12.33 12.76
N ALA A 184 8.45 -11.28 12.30
CA ALA A 184 7.85 -10.23 11.46
C ALA A 184 7.30 -10.80 10.14
N LYS A 185 8.07 -11.66 9.45
CA LYS A 185 7.66 -12.31 8.19
C LYS A 185 6.48 -13.26 8.41
N ILE A 186 6.49 -14.05 9.49
CA ILE A 186 5.37 -14.94 9.86
C ILE A 186 4.09 -14.11 10.07
N PHE A 187 4.19 -13.01 10.81
CA PHE A 187 3.06 -12.11 11.05
C PHE A 187 2.55 -11.54 9.73
N TYR A 188 3.42 -10.91 8.95
CA TYR A 188 3.06 -10.31 7.65
C TYR A 188 2.35 -11.30 6.74
N TYR A 189 2.97 -12.45 6.43
CA TYR A 189 2.37 -13.43 5.51
C TYR A 189 1.10 -14.07 6.07
N THR A 190 0.95 -14.12 7.38
CA THR A 190 -0.29 -14.59 8.00
C THR A 190 -1.42 -13.57 7.81
N GLN A 191 -1.16 -12.28 8.04
CA GLN A 191 -2.18 -11.25 7.90
C GLN A 191 -2.55 -11.00 6.44
N ILE A 192 -1.58 -10.87 5.55
CA ILE A 192 -1.85 -10.68 4.12
C ILE A 192 -2.65 -11.84 3.52
N THR A 193 -2.40 -13.08 3.97
CA THR A 193 -3.19 -14.25 3.56
C THR A 193 -4.66 -14.11 3.99
N LYS A 194 -4.92 -13.60 5.19
CA LYS A 194 -6.29 -13.35 5.68
C LYS A 194 -6.96 -12.26 4.83
N SER A 195 -6.26 -11.16 4.59
CA SER A 195 -6.75 -10.03 3.81
C SER A 195 -7.05 -10.42 2.36
N TYR A 196 -6.19 -11.21 1.72
CA TYR A 196 -6.45 -11.73 0.38
C TYR A 196 -7.64 -12.70 0.33
N ARG A 197 -7.89 -13.49 1.37
CA ARG A 197 -9.12 -14.32 1.46
C ARG A 197 -10.37 -13.47 1.57
N ALA A 198 -10.32 -12.42 2.38
CA ALA A 198 -11.42 -11.47 2.52
C ALA A 198 -11.68 -10.72 1.20
N PHE A 199 -10.61 -10.26 0.52
CA PHE A 199 -10.68 -9.64 -0.79
C PHE A 199 -11.27 -10.58 -1.85
N LEU A 200 -10.84 -11.84 -1.90
CA LEU A 200 -11.44 -12.84 -2.79
C LEU A 200 -12.96 -13.03 -2.53
N GLY A 201 -13.35 -12.97 -1.26
CA GLY A 201 -14.76 -13.01 -0.86
C GLY A 201 -15.55 -11.80 -1.38
N LEU A 202 -14.95 -10.61 -1.27
CA LEU A 202 -15.51 -9.37 -1.80
C LEU A 202 -15.67 -9.44 -3.33
N MET A 203 -14.61 -9.82 -4.05
CA MET A 203 -14.63 -9.93 -5.52
C MET A 203 -15.76 -10.84 -6.01
N LYS A 204 -16.00 -11.99 -5.36
CA LYS A 204 -17.08 -12.90 -5.71
C LYS A 204 -18.48 -12.29 -5.59
N LYS A 205 -18.66 -11.24 -4.77
CA LYS A 205 -19.95 -10.51 -4.68
C LYS A 205 -20.14 -9.58 -5.87
N TYR A 206 -19.05 -9.06 -6.45
CA TYR A 206 -19.09 -8.17 -7.61
C TYR A 206 -19.12 -8.90 -8.96
N GLU A 207 -18.82 -10.20 -9.00
CA GLU A 207 -18.84 -11.02 -10.22
C GLU A 207 -20.15 -11.83 -10.39
N LYS A 208 -21.09 -11.69 -9.43
CA LYS A 208 -22.46 -12.24 -9.52
C LYS A 208 -23.37 -11.24 -10.21
#